data_3f628048223a823e01c12671b389fa24
#
_entry.id   3f628048223a823e01c12671b389fa24
#
_cell.length_a   1.000
_cell.length_b   1.000
_cell.length_c   1.000
_cell.angle_alpha   90.00
_cell.angle_beta   90.00
_cell.angle_gamma   90.00
#
_symmetry.space_group_name_H-M   'P 1'
#
loop_
_entity.id
_entity.type
_entity.pdbx_description
1 polymer ?
#
loop_
_entity_poly.entity_id
_entity_poly.type
_entity_poly.pdbx_seq_one_letter_code
_entity_poly.pdbx_strand_id
1 'polypeptide(L)'
;MVKPRFMFLKMYTNQDIVGYGEPILEGQTHAVAGAVRAMENYLLGKDPRQIEHHWQALYKGSFYRGGPILTSALSGIEQALWDILGKSLGVPVYQLLGGAVRDRIRIYASAHGADKEQLCKRARELVDMGFNLLKTGFEAPVAFVENQQFLRNCVERFAALREEVGPE
;
A
#
# COMPACT_ATOMS: atom_id res chain seq x y z
N MET A 1 3.17 6.72 -19.95
CA MET A 1 2.25 7.47 -19.08
C MET A 1 2.56 7.06 -17.64
N VAL A 2 3.03 7.98 -16.79
CA VAL A 2 3.26 7.68 -15.36
C VAL A 2 1.88 7.60 -14.71
N LYS A 3 1.51 6.41 -14.23
CA LYS A 3 0.26 6.25 -13.46
C LYS A 3 0.49 6.82 -12.06
N PRO A 4 -0.41 7.66 -11.53
CA PRO A 4 -0.31 8.10 -10.14
C PRO A 4 -0.33 6.87 -9.23
N ARG A 5 0.69 6.75 -8.36
CA ARG A 5 0.83 5.60 -7.44
C ARG A 5 0.33 5.92 -6.04
N PHE A 6 0.38 7.20 -5.67
CA PHE A 6 0.07 7.64 -4.32
C PHE A 6 -1.09 8.62 -4.34
N MET A 7 -1.99 8.48 -3.38
CA MET A 7 -3.07 9.42 -3.12
C MET A 7 -3.24 9.52 -1.60
N PHE A 8 -3.18 10.74 -1.08
CA PHE A 8 -3.36 10.99 0.34
C PHE A 8 -4.67 11.71 0.59
N LEU A 9 -5.35 11.29 1.64
CA LEU A 9 -6.54 11.93 2.19
C LEU A 9 -6.15 12.73 3.43
N LYS A 10 -6.64 13.97 3.51
CA LYS A 10 -6.61 14.77 4.74
C LYS A 10 -8.03 14.98 5.23
N MET A 11 -8.29 14.62 6.47
CA MET A 11 -9.57 14.82 7.12
C MET A 11 -9.42 15.87 8.22
N TYR A 12 -10.09 16.99 8.05
CA TYR A 12 -10.04 18.11 9.00
C TYR A 12 -11.17 18.00 10.02
N THR A 13 -10.87 18.35 11.26
CA THR A 13 -11.86 18.43 12.35
C THR A 13 -12.03 19.88 12.82
N ASN A 14 -13.09 20.13 13.56
CA ASN A 14 -13.33 21.42 14.25
C ASN A 14 -12.48 21.62 15.52
N GLN A 15 -11.58 20.68 15.82
CA GLN A 15 -10.66 20.70 16.98
C GLN A 15 -9.20 20.88 16.53
N ASP A 16 -8.95 21.40 15.34
CA ASP A 16 -7.63 21.57 14.73
C ASP A 16 -6.79 20.27 14.60
N ILE A 17 -7.44 19.13 14.73
CA ILE A 17 -6.82 17.83 14.48
C ILE A 17 -7.03 17.45 13.01
N VAL A 18 -5.95 17.07 12.33
CA VAL A 18 -5.99 16.58 10.95
C VAL A 18 -5.59 15.12 10.94
N GLY A 19 -6.49 14.27 10.40
CA GLY A 19 -6.20 12.86 10.14
C GLY A 19 -5.69 12.62 8.73
N TYR A 20 -4.83 11.63 8.58
CA TYR A 20 -4.24 11.25 7.29
C TYR A 20 -4.58 9.80 6.97
N GLY A 21 -4.92 9.56 5.70
CA GLY A 21 -5.14 8.22 5.16
C GLY A 21 -4.62 8.10 3.74
N GLU A 22 -4.44 6.88 3.28
CA GLU A 22 -3.93 6.57 1.94
C GLU A 22 -4.91 5.64 1.20
N PRO A 23 -5.99 6.19 0.59
CA PRO A 23 -6.95 5.42 -0.17
C PRO A 23 -6.38 5.07 -1.56
N ILE A 24 -5.53 4.05 -1.63
CA ILE A 24 -4.82 3.70 -2.86
C ILE A 24 -5.33 2.42 -3.51
N LEU A 25 -5.40 2.45 -4.84
CA LEU A 25 -5.49 1.28 -5.70
C LEU A 25 -4.69 1.56 -6.97
N GLU A 26 -3.62 0.83 -7.20
CA GLU A 26 -2.73 1.06 -8.34
C GLU A 26 -3.48 1.04 -9.68
N GLY A 27 -3.26 2.08 -10.48
CA GLY A 27 -3.92 2.24 -11.77
C GLY A 27 -5.37 2.71 -11.73
N GLN A 28 -5.99 2.86 -10.54
CA GLN A 28 -7.38 3.27 -10.35
C GLN A 28 -7.54 4.50 -9.45
N THR A 29 -6.49 5.31 -9.29
CA THR A 29 -6.46 6.46 -8.37
C THR A 29 -7.66 7.41 -8.56
N HIS A 30 -8.03 7.72 -9.81
CA HIS A 30 -9.17 8.61 -10.08
C HIS A 30 -10.51 8.01 -9.68
N ALA A 31 -10.70 6.70 -9.88
CA ALA A 31 -11.92 5.99 -9.47
C ALA A 31 -12.04 5.96 -7.94
N VAL A 32 -10.94 5.68 -7.24
CA VAL A 32 -10.90 5.71 -5.77
C VAL A 32 -11.13 7.13 -5.23
N ALA A 33 -10.54 8.17 -5.85
CA ALA A 33 -10.81 9.56 -5.49
C ALA A 33 -12.28 9.94 -5.65
N GLY A 34 -12.93 9.47 -6.73
CA GLY A 34 -14.37 9.62 -6.93
C GLY A 34 -15.20 8.95 -5.83
N ALA A 35 -14.81 7.74 -5.44
CA ALA A 35 -15.47 7.01 -4.34
C ALA A 35 -15.31 7.72 -2.99
N VAL A 36 -14.13 8.26 -2.67
CA VAL A 36 -13.89 9.06 -1.46
C VAL A 36 -14.81 10.27 -1.42
N ARG A 37 -14.90 11.01 -2.54
CA ARG A 37 -15.80 12.18 -2.65
C ARG A 37 -17.28 11.82 -2.47
N ALA A 38 -17.70 10.67 -2.99
CA ALA A 38 -19.07 10.20 -2.80
C ALA A 38 -19.37 9.87 -1.32
N MET A 39 -18.38 9.41 -0.56
CA MET A 39 -18.51 9.10 0.87
C MET A 39 -18.41 10.36 1.77
N GLU A 40 -17.83 11.45 1.28
CA GLU A 40 -17.58 12.68 2.02
C GLU A 40 -18.87 13.27 2.63
N ASN A 41 -19.95 13.35 1.84
CA ASN A 41 -21.23 13.92 2.28
C ASN A 41 -21.82 13.21 3.52
N TYR A 42 -21.55 11.92 3.68
CA TYR A 42 -21.96 11.18 4.86
C TYR A 42 -21.14 11.57 6.09
N LEU A 43 -19.85 11.85 5.94
CA LEU A 43 -18.90 12.07 7.04
C LEU A 43 -18.95 13.50 7.59
N LEU A 44 -19.28 14.48 6.75
CA LEU A 44 -19.30 15.88 7.14
C LEU A 44 -20.21 16.13 8.36
N GLY A 45 -19.65 16.80 9.38
CA GLY A 45 -20.35 17.14 10.62
C GLY A 45 -20.55 15.99 11.61
N LYS A 46 -20.00 14.81 11.34
CA LYS A 46 -20.06 13.65 12.24
C LYS A 46 -18.86 13.56 13.18
N ASP A 47 -19.04 12.86 14.30
CA ASP A 47 -17.97 12.60 15.26
C ASP A 47 -16.98 11.54 14.68
N PRO A 48 -15.74 11.93 14.37
CA PRO A 48 -14.77 11.03 13.75
C PRO A 48 -14.34 9.85 14.64
N ARG A 49 -14.66 9.89 15.94
CA ARG A 49 -14.28 8.84 16.89
C ARG A 49 -15.17 7.59 16.78
N GLN A 50 -16.31 7.69 16.09
CA GLN A 50 -17.22 6.56 15.87
C GLN A 50 -16.76 5.70 14.67
N ILE A 51 -15.52 5.23 14.70
CA ILE A 51 -14.83 4.60 13.57
C ILE A 51 -15.60 3.41 13.03
N GLU A 52 -15.93 2.43 13.88
CA GLU A 52 -16.69 1.24 13.49
C GLU A 52 -18.08 1.58 12.95
N HIS A 53 -18.77 2.56 13.53
CA HIS A 53 -20.05 3.00 13.02
C HIS A 53 -19.93 3.55 11.59
N HIS A 54 -18.92 4.40 11.35
CA HIS A 54 -18.68 4.95 10.02
C HIS A 54 -18.26 3.88 9.02
N TRP A 55 -17.42 2.94 9.44
CA TRP A 55 -17.03 1.82 8.61
C TRP A 55 -18.27 1.00 8.16
N GLN A 56 -19.11 0.62 9.11
CA GLN A 56 -20.34 -0.14 8.84
C GLN A 56 -21.31 0.63 7.93
N ALA A 57 -21.51 1.91 8.21
CA ALA A 57 -22.40 2.76 7.43
C ALA A 57 -21.90 2.93 5.97
N LEU A 58 -20.62 3.18 5.76
CA LEU A 58 -20.04 3.36 4.43
C LEU A 58 -19.96 2.04 3.65
N TYR A 59 -19.69 0.91 4.33
CA TYR A 59 -19.66 -0.39 3.70
C TYR A 59 -21.05 -0.90 3.31
N LYS A 60 -22.05 -0.71 4.19
CA LYS A 60 -23.41 -1.23 4.00
C LYS A 60 -24.38 -0.22 3.37
N GLY A 61 -24.03 1.06 3.34
CA GLY A 61 -24.91 2.16 2.94
C GLY A 61 -25.26 2.20 1.46
N SER A 62 -24.56 1.48 0.60
CA SER A 62 -24.90 1.35 -0.81
C SER A 62 -25.48 -0.03 -1.14
N PHE A 63 -26.27 -0.10 -2.21
CA PHE A 63 -26.86 -1.36 -2.69
C PHE A 63 -25.77 -2.34 -3.11
N TYR A 64 -24.76 -1.89 -3.87
CA TYR A 64 -23.58 -2.67 -4.25
C TYR A 64 -22.47 -2.42 -3.26
N ARG A 65 -21.95 -3.47 -2.64
CA ARG A 65 -20.99 -3.38 -1.54
C ARG A 65 -19.62 -3.89 -1.94
N GLY A 66 -18.58 -3.30 -1.36
CA GLY A 66 -17.21 -3.79 -1.50
C GLY A 66 -16.62 -3.59 -2.89
N GLY A 67 -15.73 -4.50 -3.26
CA GLY A 67 -14.88 -4.38 -4.43
C GLY A 67 -13.66 -3.48 -4.21
N PRO A 68 -12.62 -3.60 -5.04
CA PRO A 68 -11.33 -2.98 -4.75
C PRO A 68 -11.39 -1.46 -4.67
N ILE A 69 -12.22 -0.79 -5.49
CA ILE A 69 -12.32 0.68 -5.49
C ILE A 69 -12.98 1.18 -4.21
N LEU A 70 -14.18 0.67 -3.88
CA LEU A 70 -14.92 1.13 -2.72
C LEU A 70 -14.21 0.77 -1.41
N THR A 71 -13.60 -0.42 -1.35
CA THR A 71 -12.86 -0.85 -0.16
C THR A 71 -11.57 -0.05 0.04
N SER A 72 -10.85 0.32 -1.04
CA SER A 72 -9.69 1.20 -0.93
C SER A 72 -10.07 2.60 -0.46
N ALA A 73 -11.19 3.16 -0.95
CA ALA A 73 -11.70 4.44 -0.49
C ALA A 73 -12.05 4.39 1.01
N LEU A 74 -12.80 3.37 1.42
CA LEU A 74 -13.18 3.15 2.81
C LEU A 74 -11.95 2.97 3.73
N SER A 75 -10.96 2.16 3.30
CA SER A 75 -9.72 1.95 4.05
C SER A 75 -8.97 3.25 4.31
N GLY A 76 -8.81 4.11 3.29
CA GLY A 76 -8.15 5.41 3.48
C GLY A 76 -8.91 6.34 4.41
N ILE A 77 -10.25 6.32 4.38
CA ILE A 77 -11.09 7.07 5.32
C ILE A 77 -10.88 6.54 6.74
N GLU A 78 -10.93 5.22 6.92
CA GLU A 78 -10.74 4.58 8.22
C GLU A 78 -9.36 4.89 8.82
N GLN A 79 -8.30 4.84 8.02
CA GLN A 79 -6.94 5.24 8.46
C GLN A 79 -6.94 6.67 9.01
N ALA A 80 -7.59 7.62 8.32
CA ALA A 80 -7.69 9.00 8.79
C ALA A 80 -8.48 9.13 10.09
N LEU A 81 -9.54 8.34 10.28
CA LEU A 81 -10.32 8.33 11.52
C LEU A 81 -9.50 7.78 12.70
N TRP A 82 -8.75 6.68 12.50
CA TRP A 82 -7.83 6.16 13.51
C TRP A 82 -6.72 7.15 13.86
N ASP A 83 -6.16 7.86 12.87
CA ASP A 83 -5.14 8.88 13.09
C ASP A 83 -5.69 10.07 13.92
N ILE A 84 -6.93 10.51 13.64
CA ILE A 84 -7.63 11.52 14.46
C ILE A 84 -7.79 11.02 15.90
N LEU A 85 -8.26 9.78 16.09
CA LEU A 85 -8.47 9.23 17.42
C LEU A 85 -7.15 9.16 18.20
N GLY A 86 -6.09 8.62 17.59
CA GLY A 86 -4.76 8.56 18.20
C GLY A 86 -4.25 9.93 18.62
N LYS A 87 -4.34 10.93 17.75
CA LYS A 87 -3.96 12.33 18.02
C LYS A 87 -4.79 12.95 19.14
N SER A 88 -6.09 12.70 19.16
CA SER A 88 -6.99 13.23 20.19
C SER A 88 -6.70 12.68 21.58
N LEU A 89 -6.17 11.45 21.65
CA LEU A 89 -5.79 10.78 22.90
C LEU A 89 -4.30 10.93 23.25
N GLY A 90 -3.49 11.50 22.35
CA GLY A 90 -2.05 11.66 22.54
C GLY A 90 -1.28 10.34 22.47
N VAL A 91 -1.80 9.31 21.79
CA VAL A 91 -1.18 7.99 21.67
C VAL A 91 -1.05 7.57 20.20
N PRO A 92 -0.02 6.79 19.84
CA PRO A 92 0.08 6.26 18.50
C PRO A 92 -0.98 5.17 18.23
N VAL A 93 -1.43 5.06 16.99
CA VAL A 93 -2.52 4.14 16.59
C VAL A 93 -2.25 2.69 16.99
N TYR A 94 -1.00 2.22 16.95
CA TYR A 94 -0.70 0.84 17.33
C TYR A 94 -1.06 0.51 18.80
N GLN A 95 -1.04 1.48 19.70
CA GLN A 95 -1.49 1.29 21.09
C GLN A 95 -3.00 1.07 21.17
N LEU A 96 -3.77 1.75 20.32
CA LEU A 96 -5.22 1.55 20.22
C LEU A 96 -5.58 0.18 19.63
N LEU A 97 -4.68 -0.38 18.83
CA LEU A 97 -4.85 -1.69 18.17
C LEU A 97 -4.29 -2.87 19.02
N GLY A 98 -3.93 -2.65 20.28
CA GLY A 98 -3.48 -3.71 21.19
C GLY A 98 -2.00 -3.68 21.58
N GLY A 99 -1.24 -2.68 21.10
CA GLY A 99 0.15 -2.47 21.50
C GLY A 99 1.20 -3.06 20.54
N ALA A 100 2.46 -2.88 20.86
CA ALA A 100 3.57 -3.34 20.04
C ALA A 100 3.82 -4.84 20.24
N VAL A 101 3.91 -5.58 19.16
CA VAL A 101 4.31 -7.00 19.15
C VAL A 101 5.83 -7.13 18.98
N ARG A 102 6.47 -6.14 18.37
CA ARG A 102 7.92 -6.09 18.09
C ARG A 102 8.39 -4.66 17.98
N ASP A 103 9.66 -4.44 18.24
CA ASP A 103 10.33 -3.13 18.14
C ASP A 103 10.97 -2.90 16.76
N ARG A 104 11.16 -3.97 15.98
CA ARG A 104 11.76 -3.93 14.65
C ARG A 104 10.97 -4.77 13.66
N ILE A 105 10.91 -4.31 12.42
CA ILE A 105 10.29 -5.02 11.30
C ILE A 105 11.37 -5.30 10.26
N ARG A 106 11.52 -6.57 9.87
CA ARG A 106 12.37 -6.95 8.74
C ARG A 106 11.76 -6.40 7.45
N ILE A 107 12.55 -5.62 6.72
CA ILE A 107 12.14 -5.04 5.44
C ILE A 107 12.88 -5.69 4.29
N TYR A 108 12.27 -5.72 3.11
CA TYR A 108 12.94 -6.08 1.87
C TYR A 108 13.27 -4.84 1.04
N ALA A 109 14.34 -4.91 0.26
CA ALA A 109 14.66 -3.91 -0.74
C ALA A 109 14.27 -4.38 -2.13
N SER A 110 13.81 -3.46 -2.99
CA SER A 110 13.48 -3.77 -4.36
C SER A 110 14.72 -3.74 -5.24
N ALA A 111 15.07 -4.90 -5.79
CA ALA A 111 16.14 -5.05 -6.78
C ALA A 111 15.51 -5.06 -8.19
N HIS A 112 15.88 -4.08 -9.01
CA HIS A 112 15.42 -3.96 -10.39
C HIS A 112 16.62 -3.77 -11.32
N GLY A 113 16.51 -4.25 -12.55
CA GLY A 113 17.49 -4.07 -13.62
C GLY A 113 16.80 -4.34 -14.97
N ALA A 114 17.24 -3.67 -16.03
CA ALA A 114 16.70 -3.90 -17.38
C ALA A 114 17.09 -5.30 -17.92
N ASP A 115 18.22 -5.83 -17.47
CA ASP A 115 18.76 -7.14 -17.81
C ASP A 115 19.26 -7.88 -16.57
N LYS A 116 19.79 -9.10 -16.75
CA LYS A 116 20.33 -9.94 -15.67
C LYS A 116 21.51 -9.28 -14.97
N GLU A 117 22.41 -8.69 -15.73
CA GLU A 117 23.63 -8.09 -15.20
C GLU A 117 23.33 -6.89 -14.28
N GLN A 118 22.48 -5.98 -14.74
CA GLN A 118 22.04 -4.84 -13.95
C GLN A 118 21.27 -5.27 -12.70
N LEU A 119 20.44 -6.31 -12.81
CA LEU A 119 19.73 -6.87 -11.67
C LEU A 119 20.69 -7.42 -10.62
N CYS A 120 21.67 -8.25 -11.03
CA CYS A 120 22.67 -8.84 -10.15
C CYS A 120 23.54 -7.75 -9.48
N LYS A 121 24.00 -6.77 -10.24
CA LYS A 121 24.74 -5.63 -9.71
C LYS A 121 23.92 -4.89 -8.64
N ARG A 122 22.65 -4.57 -8.94
CA ARG A 122 21.78 -3.88 -7.99
C ARG A 122 21.51 -4.72 -6.75
N ALA A 123 21.33 -6.01 -6.90
CA ALA A 123 21.14 -6.91 -5.78
C ALA A 123 22.38 -6.96 -4.86
N ARG A 124 23.60 -7.02 -5.44
CA ARG A 124 24.83 -6.96 -4.68
C ARG A 124 24.96 -5.67 -3.88
N GLU A 125 24.73 -4.52 -4.52
CA GLU A 125 24.72 -3.22 -3.83
C GLU A 125 23.78 -3.21 -2.62
N LEU A 126 22.58 -3.79 -2.73
CA LEU A 126 21.61 -3.83 -1.65
C LEU A 126 22.06 -4.77 -0.52
N VAL A 127 22.68 -5.91 -0.85
CA VAL A 127 23.27 -6.81 0.14
C VAL A 127 24.40 -6.10 0.89
N ASP A 128 25.28 -5.38 0.18
CA ASP A 128 26.38 -4.61 0.77
C ASP A 128 25.88 -3.47 1.67
N MET A 129 24.67 -2.94 1.40
CA MET A 129 23.98 -1.98 2.28
C MET A 129 23.36 -2.63 3.53
N GLY A 130 23.40 -3.96 3.66
CA GLY A 130 22.89 -4.72 4.80
C GLY A 130 21.47 -5.27 4.64
N PHE A 131 20.85 -5.18 3.46
CA PHE A 131 19.57 -5.83 3.22
C PHE A 131 19.76 -7.35 3.06
N ASN A 132 19.05 -8.12 3.85
CA ASN A 132 19.06 -9.59 3.79
C ASN A 132 17.75 -10.17 3.23
N LEU A 133 16.95 -9.36 2.60
CA LEU A 133 15.73 -9.75 1.90
C LEU A 133 15.53 -8.84 0.69
N LEU A 134 15.47 -9.45 -0.48
CA LEU A 134 15.30 -8.76 -1.75
C LEU A 134 13.98 -9.15 -2.41
N LYS A 135 13.35 -8.19 -3.07
CA LYS A 135 12.20 -8.40 -3.94
C LYS A 135 12.56 -8.00 -5.36
N THR A 136 12.30 -8.88 -6.31
CA THR A 136 12.40 -8.55 -7.74
C THR A 136 11.14 -9.00 -8.47
N GLY A 137 10.96 -8.50 -9.69
CA GLY A 137 9.90 -8.89 -10.61
C GLY A 137 10.44 -9.69 -11.79
N PHE A 138 9.52 -10.07 -12.65
CA PHE A 138 9.83 -10.63 -13.95
C PHE A 138 10.48 -9.59 -14.86
N GLU A 139 11.06 -10.05 -15.97
CA GLU A 139 11.51 -9.18 -17.03
C GLU A 139 10.31 -8.41 -17.62
N ALA A 140 10.48 -7.12 -17.81
CA ALA A 140 9.41 -6.27 -18.35
C ALA A 140 9.71 -5.92 -19.84
N PRO A 141 8.68 -5.68 -20.66
CA PRO A 141 7.26 -5.76 -20.32
C PRO A 141 6.71 -7.19 -20.36
N VAL A 142 5.84 -7.50 -19.42
CA VAL A 142 5.05 -8.75 -19.44
C VAL A 142 3.91 -8.59 -20.45
N ALA A 143 3.76 -9.54 -21.38
CA ALA A 143 2.66 -9.54 -22.35
C ALA A 143 1.36 -10.04 -21.70
N PHE A 144 0.21 -9.82 -22.39
CA PHE A 144 -1.07 -10.37 -21.91
C PHE A 144 -1.13 -11.90 -22.01
N VAL A 145 -0.39 -12.46 -22.97
CA VAL A 145 -0.23 -13.91 -23.15
C VAL A 145 1.25 -14.18 -23.34
N GLU A 146 1.83 -14.92 -22.40
CA GLU A 146 3.24 -15.24 -22.41
C GLU A 146 3.55 -16.58 -23.06
N ASN A 147 4.80 -16.77 -23.48
CA ASN A 147 5.27 -17.97 -24.15
C ASN A 147 6.33 -18.69 -23.33
N GLN A 148 6.72 -19.90 -23.80
CA GLN A 148 7.74 -20.74 -23.16
C GLN A 148 9.11 -20.04 -23.05
N GLN A 149 9.45 -19.15 -23.96
CA GLN A 149 10.71 -18.41 -23.91
C GLN A 149 10.73 -17.42 -22.75
N PHE A 150 9.62 -16.71 -22.53
CA PHE A 150 9.48 -15.82 -21.35
C PHE A 150 9.69 -16.59 -20.04
N LEU A 151 9.10 -17.77 -19.91
CA LEU A 151 9.27 -18.60 -18.72
C LEU A 151 10.73 -19.02 -18.52
N ARG A 152 11.44 -19.43 -19.58
CA ARG A 152 12.87 -19.74 -19.52
C ARG A 152 13.68 -18.53 -19.08
N ASN A 153 13.44 -17.35 -19.67
CA ASN A 153 14.12 -16.12 -19.28
C ASN A 153 13.90 -15.77 -17.81
N CYS A 154 12.69 -15.97 -17.29
CA CYS A 154 12.42 -15.78 -15.87
C CYS A 154 13.25 -16.72 -14.98
N VAL A 155 13.30 -18.01 -15.32
CA VAL A 155 14.10 -18.99 -14.57
C VAL A 155 15.57 -18.61 -14.58
N GLU A 156 16.14 -18.30 -15.75
CA GLU A 156 17.54 -17.90 -15.89
C GLU A 156 17.87 -16.62 -15.12
N ARG A 157 16.95 -15.66 -15.13
CA ARG A 157 17.08 -14.40 -14.39
C ARG A 157 17.12 -14.62 -12.87
N PHE A 158 16.22 -15.45 -12.35
CA PHE A 158 16.21 -15.79 -10.93
C PHE A 158 17.37 -16.68 -10.52
N ALA A 159 17.82 -17.61 -11.38
CA ALA A 159 18.99 -18.42 -11.15
C ALA A 159 20.26 -17.56 -11.02
N ALA A 160 20.48 -16.65 -11.96
CA ALA A 160 21.61 -15.72 -11.92
C ALA A 160 21.58 -14.82 -10.65
N LEU A 161 20.40 -14.32 -10.28
CA LEU A 161 20.25 -13.55 -9.05
C LEU A 161 20.60 -14.39 -7.81
N ARG A 162 20.12 -15.63 -7.75
CA ARG A 162 20.40 -16.56 -6.64
C ARG A 162 21.90 -16.91 -6.54
N GLU A 163 22.55 -17.11 -7.67
CA GLU A 163 23.98 -17.33 -7.73
C GLU A 163 24.78 -16.12 -7.21
N GLU A 164 24.35 -14.89 -7.57
CA GLU A 164 24.99 -13.65 -7.18
C GLU A 164 24.88 -13.37 -5.67
N VAL A 165 23.70 -13.55 -5.08
CA VAL A 165 23.42 -13.15 -3.68
C VAL A 165 23.49 -14.31 -2.68
N GLY A 166 23.62 -15.56 -3.15
CA GLY A 166 23.68 -16.75 -2.31
C GLY A 166 22.31 -17.38 -2.02
N PRO A 167 22.29 -18.53 -1.30
CA PRO A 167 21.09 -19.35 -1.11
C PRO A 167 20.12 -18.86 -0.03
N GLU A 168 20.53 -17.92 0.83
CA GLU A 168 19.72 -17.43 1.98
C GLU A 168 18.94 -16.15 1.66
#